data_d4333fa590a2102399f7de33ed7bfa84
#
_entry.id   d4333fa590a2102399f7de33ed7bfa84
#
_cell.length_a   1.000
_cell.length_b   1.000
_cell.length_c   1.000
_cell.angle_alpha   90.00
_cell.angle_beta   90.00
_cell.angle_gamma   90.00
#
_symmetry.space_group_name_H-M   'P 1'
#
loop_
_entity.id
_entity.type
_entity.pdbx_description
1 polymer ?
#
loop_
_entity_poly.entity_id
_entity_poly.type
_entity_poly.pdbx_seq_one_letter_code
_entity_poly.pdbx_strand_id
1 'polypeptide(L)'
;LPQWMPMVGIEGGRINIVPVDYVVAAMDHIARARGLDGKCFHLVDPHPLRVGEGLNVFAKAAHAPQMSIRINAALIGLIPRHIRRAALALAPVRRIRDAVMHDLGLPPDILQFVNYPTRFDSREALAALEGAGIACPRLDDYAWVLWDYWERHLDPELAIDRTLRGQVGGKIVLITGGSSGIGLAAARRVAAAGATTIICG
;
A
#
# COMPACT_ATOMS: atom_id res chain seq x y z
N LEU A 1 5.18 -14.57 -2.02
CA LEU A 1 6.65 -14.74 -1.87
C LEU A 1 6.94 -15.27 -0.47
N PRO A 2 7.91 -16.19 -0.27
CA PRO A 2 8.24 -16.72 1.06
C PRO A 2 8.90 -15.63 1.93
N GLN A 3 8.58 -15.60 3.23
CA GLN A 3 9.05 -14.60 4.20
C GLN A 3 10.60 -14.47 4.30
N TRP A 4 11.32 -15.54 4.01
CA TRP A 4 12.78 -15.56 4.08
C TRP A 4 13.48 -14.88 2.90
N MET A 5 12.73 -14.51 1.86
CA MET A 5 13.30 -13.91 0.65
C MET A 5 13.73 -12.47 0.92
N PRO A 6 15.03 -12.13 0.77
CA PRO A 6 15.47 -10.75 0.97
C PRO A 6 14.93 -9.85 -0.12
N MET A 7 14.31 -8.74 0.28
CA MET A 7 13.86 -7.70 -0.65
C MET A 7 14.76 -6.47 -0.56
N VAL A 8 14.99 -5.84 -1.71
CA VAL A 8 15.69 -4.56 -1.80
C VAL A 8 14.64 -3.47 -1.93
N GLY A 9 14.71 -2.46 -1.07
CA GLY A 9 13.82 -1.32 -1.11
C GLY A 9 14.56 0.02 -1.12
N ILE A 10 13.85 1.08 -1.42
CA ILE A 10 14.37 2.44 -1.35
C ILE A 10 13.92 3.05 -0.03
N GLU A 11 14.87 3.48 0.78
CA GLU A 11 14.60 4.24 2.00
C GLU A 11 14.24 5.68 1.64
N GLY A 12 13.00 6.08 1.95
CA GLY A 12 12.49 7.41 1.67
C GLY A 12 12.57 8.36 2.86
N GLY A 13 11.70 9.37 2.84
CA GLY A 13 11.46 10.27 3.95
C GLY A 13 10.87 9.58 5.18
N ARG A 14 10.33 10.37 6.10
CA ARG A 14 9.60 9.86 7.26
C ARG A 14 8.10 9.92 6.98
N ILE A 15 7.39 8.90 7.42
CA ILE A 15 5.93 8.88 7.42
C ILE A 15 5.42 9.10 8.85
N ASN A 16 4.34 9.85 8.95
CA ASN A 16 3.68 10.09 10.21
C ASN A 16 2.28 9.47 10.13
N ILE A 17 2.08 8.39 10.85
CA ILE A 17 0.80 7.65 10.90
C ILE A 17 0.35 7.65 12.35
N VAL A 18 -0.83 8.18 12.58
CA VAL A 18 -1.45 8.24 13.91
C VAL A 18 -2.84 7.61 13.86
N PRO A 19 -3.21 6.81 14.85
CA PRO A 19 -4.56 6.24 14.91
C PRO A 19 -5.58 7.29 15.34
N VAL A 20 -6.80 7.16 14.83
CA VAL A 20 -7.87 8.14 15.04
C VAL A 20 -8.29 8.25 16.50
N ASP A 21 -8.26 7.18 17.25
CA ASP A 21 -8.58 7.15 18.69
C ASP A 21 -7.61 7.99 19.51
N TYR A 22 -6.31 7.95 19.21
CA TYR A 22 -5.33 8.89 19.79
C TYR A 22 -5.68 10.34 19.46
N VAL A 23 -5.98 10.62 18.19
CA VAL A 23 -6.32 12.00 17.76
C VAL A 23 -7.55 12.50 18.47
N VAL A 24 -8.61 11.68 18.56
CA VAL A 24 -9.87 12.04 19.24
C VAL A 24 -9.64 12.28 20.73
N ALA A 25 -8.92 11.37 21.43
CA ALA A 25 -8.62 11.53 22.84
C ALA A 25 -7.78 12.78 23.11
N ALA A 26 -6.77 13.05 22.30
CA ALA A 26 -5.92 14.23 22.42
C ALA A 26 -6.71 15.53 22.17
N MET A 27 -7.55 15.56 21.14
CA MET A 27 -8.40 16.71 20.83
C MET A 27 -9.40 16.99 21.96
N ASP A 28 -10.07 15.96 22.50
CA ASP A 28 -11.03 16.09 23.60
C ASP A 28 -10.35 16.65 24.85
N HIS A 29 -9.16 16.15 25.19
CA HIS A 29 -8.39 16.64 26.32
C HIS A 29 -7.97 18.10 26.15
N ILE A 30 -7.35 18.44 25.00
CA ILE A 30 -6.87 19.79 24.72
C ILE A 30 -8.03 20.80 24.68
N ALA A 31 -9.17 20.44 24.12
CA ALA A 31 -10.35 21.31 24.03
C ALA A 31 -10.93 21.67 25.40
N ARG A 32 -10.72 20.83 26.41
CA ARG A 32 -11.20 21.07 27.79
C ARG A 32 -10.14 21.69 28.70
N ALA A 33 -8.88 21.68 28.29
CA ALA A 33 -7.78 22.22 29.09
C ALA A 33 -7.82 23.75 29.08
N ARG A 34 -7.61 24.34 30.25
CA ARG A 34 -7.60 25.81 30.39
C ARG A 34 -6.25 26.40 29.97
N GLY A 35 -6.26 27.59 29.39
CA GLY A 35 -5.03 28.34 29.06
C GLY A 35 -4.36 27.86 27.77
N LEU A 36 -5.06 27.07 26.96
CA LEU A 36 -4.57 26.63 25.65
C LEU A 36 -5.23 27.36 24.48
N ASP A 37 -6.07 28.35 24.76
CA ASP A 37 -6.78 29.14 23.76
C ASP A 37 -5.82 29.83 22.79
N GLY A 38 -6.13 29.79 21.50
CA GLY A 38 -5.33 30.40 20.44
C GLY A 38 -4.03 29.68 20.10
N LYS A 39 -3.73 28.56 20.74
CA LYS A 39 -2.56 27.73 20.40
C LYS A 39 -2.87 26.75 19.27
N CYS A 40 -1.83 26.36 18.54
CA CYS A 40 -1.89 25.36 17.48
C CYS A 40 -1.13 24.10 17.90
N PHE A 41 -1.74 22.94 17.74
CA PHE A 41 -1.17 21.65 18.14
C PHE A 41 -1.06 20.72 16.95
N HIS A 42 0.12 20.12 16.75
CA HIS A 42 0.30 19.06 15.78
C HIS A 42 0.18 17.70 16.49
N LEU A 43 -0.93 17.02 16.26
CA LEU A 43 -1.18 15.67 16.78
C LEU A 43 -0.55 14.65 15.82
N VAL A 44 0.70 14.35 16.05
CA VAL A 44 1.54 13.53 15.19
C VAL A 44 2.29 12.50 16.04
N ASP A 45 2.79 11.44 15.38
CA ASP A 45 3.70 10.51 16.04
C ASP A 45 5.02 11.23 16.38
N PRO A 46 5.41 11.31 17.65
CA PRO A 46 6.68 11.94 18.04
C PRO A 46 7.91 11.17 17.55
N HIS A 47 7.76 9.91 17.16
CA HIS A 47 8.81 9.02 16.68
C HIS A 47 8.52 8.46 15.28
N PRO A 48 8.31 9.33 14.27
CA PRO A 48 7.86 8.89 12.94
C PRO A 48 8.88 7.95 12.29
N LEU A 49 8.40 6.85 11.79
CA LEU A 49 9.20 5.84 11.10
C LEU A 49 9.68 6.34 9.74
N ARG A 50 10.80 5.81 9.27
CA ARG A 50 11.16 5.94 7.86
C ARG A 50 10.20 5.10 7.01
N VAL A 51 10.00 5.50 5.75
CA VAL A 51 9.08 4.79 4.84
C VAL A 51 9.39 3.30 4.77
N GLY A 52 10.66 2.91 4.61
CA GLY A 52 11.04 1.51 4.56
C GLY A 52 10.85 0.76 5.89
N GLU A 53 10.95 1.46 7.01
CA GLU A 53 10.63 0.89 8.33
C GLU A 53 9.13 0.63 8.45
N GLY A 54 8.29 1.62 8.10
CA GLY A 54 6.84 1.47 8.11
C GLY A 54 6.35 0.36 7.18
N LEU A 55 6.92 0.27 5.98
CA LEU A 55 6.62 -0.84 5.06
C LEU A 55 7.01 -2.20 5.64
N ASN A 56 8.12 -2.30 6.36
CA ASN A 56 8.51 -3.55 7.03
C ASN A 56 7.56 -3.91 8.19
N VAL A 57 7.02 -2.93 8.91
CA VAL A 57 5.99 -3.17 9.93
C VAL A 57 4.74 -3.80 9.30
N PHE A 58 4.26 -3.26 8.18
CA PHE A 58 3.14 -3.85 7.45
C PHE A 58 3.49 -5.20 6.82
N ALA A 59 4.69 -5.36 6.26
CA ALA A 59 5.14 -6.64 5.73
C ALA A 59 5.16 -7.73 6.81
N LYS A 60 5.58 -7.37 8.03
CA LYS A 60 5.53 -8.28 9.19
C LYS A 60 4.08 -8.64 9.54
N ALA A 61 3.17 -7.67 9.59
CA ALA A 61 1.74 -7.91 9.83
C ALA A 61 1.11 -8.80 8.76
N ALA A 62 1.52 -8.63 7.51
CA ALA A 62 1.08 -9.41 6.35
C ALA A 62 1.76 -10.78 6.20
N HIS A 63 2.65 -11.16 7.11
CA HIS A 63 3.51 -12.34 6.95
C HIS A 63 4.27 -12.38 5.61
N ALA A 64 4.61 -11.20 5.07
CA ALA A 64 5.31 -11.01 3.80
C ALA A 64 6.83 -10.81 3.99
N PRO A 65 7.63 -10.97 2.93
CA PRO A 65 9.06 -10.67 2.96
C PRO A 65 9.33 -9.22 3.34
N GLN A 66 10.34 -9.02 4.18
CA GLN A 66 10.75 -7.68 4.63
C GLN A 66 11.91 -7.16 3.78
N MET A 67 12.01 -5.84 3.65
CA MET A 67 13.14 -5.18 3.00
C MET A 67 14.39 -5.30 3.89
N SER A 68 15.29 -6.20 3.53
CA SER A 68 16.56 -6.45 4.23
C SER A 68 17.63 -5.43 3.83
N ILE A 69 17.62 -4.98 2.58
CA ILE A 69 18.55 -4.00 2.05
C ILE A 69 17.75 -2.73 1.70
N ARG A 70 18.10 -1.62 2.34
CA ARG A 70 17.45 -0.33 2.13
C ARG A 70 18.44 0.67 1.57
N ILE A 71 18.22 1.10 0.33
CA ILE A 71 19.06 2.07 -0.36
C ILE A 71 18.51 3.47 -0.07
N ASN A 72 19.32 4.34 0.51
CA ASN A 72 18.90 5.70 0.84
C ASN A 72 18.59 6.48 -0.45
N ALA A 73 17.35 6.98 -0.57
CA ALA A 73 16.92 7.80 -1.71
C ALA A 73 17.76 9.06 -1.91
N ALA A 74 18.40 9.59 -0.85
CA ALA A 74 19.32 10.71 -0.96
C ALA A 74 20.55 10.39 -1.83
N LEU A 75 21.04 9.14 -1.81
CA LEU A 75 22.13 8.70 -2.67
C LEU A 75 21.72 8.72 -4.15
N ILE A 76 20.46 8.44 -4.45
CA ILE A 76 19.92 8.55 -5.81
C ILE A 76 19.88 10.02 -6.25
N GLY A 77 19.73 10.95 -5.30
CA GLY A 77 19.81 12.39 -5.55
C GLY A 77 21.19 12.90 -6.00
N LEU A 78 22.27 12.17 -5.66
CA LEU A 78 23.64 12.48 -6.10
C LEU A 78 23.87 12.11 -7.58
N ILE A 79 23.03 11.26 -8.15
CA ILE A 79 23.10 10.91 -9.57
C ILE A 79 22.65 12.12 -10.41
N PRO A 80 23.46 12.60 -11.36
CA PRO A 80 23.09 13.70 -12.23
C PRO A 80 21.73 13.47 -12.91
N ARG A 81 20.91 14.53 -12.99
CA ARG A 81 19.51 14.44 -13.46
C ARG A 81 19.38 13.80 -14.84
N HIS A 82 20.35 14.03 -15.74
CA HIS A 82 20.35 13.45 -17.08
C HIS A 82 20.58 11.93 -17.05
N ILE A 83 21.49 11.43 -16.20
CA ILE A 83 21.75 9.98 -16.05
C ILE A 83 20.52 9.31 -15.43
N ARG A 84 19.93 9.91 -14.39
CA ARG A 84 18.72 9.41 -13.74
C ARG A 84 17.54 9.37 -14.70
N ARG A 85 17.35 10.41 -15.52
CA ARG A 85 16.30 10.44 -16.55
C ARG A 85 16.53 9.35 -17.60
N ALA A 86 17.77 9.18 -18.07
CA ALA A 86 18.12 8.14 -19.01
C ALA A 86 17.87 6.72 -18.45
N ALA A 87 18.27 6.46 -17.19
CA ALA A 87 18.04 5.19 -16.54
C ALA A 87 16.53 4.89 -16.36
N LEU A 88 15.74 5.88 -15.93
CA LEU A 88 14.29 5.75 -15.78
C LEU A 88 13.54 5.66 -17.13
N ALA A 89 14.15 6.12 -18.22
CA ALA A 89 13.61 6.01 -19.57
C ALA A 89 13.79 4.61 -20.18
N LEU A 90 14.68 3.78 -19.61
CA LEU A 90 14.88 2.41 -20.06
C LEU A 90 13.59 1.60 -19.94
N ALA A 91 13.20 0.95 -21.03
CA ALA A 91 11.95 0.17 -21.08
C ALA A 91 11.85 -0.90 -19.99
N PRO A 92 12.91 -1.66 -19.61
CA PRO A 92 12.85 -2.62 -18.50
C PRO A 92 12.54 -1.97 -17.16
N VAL A 93 13.19 -0.83 -16.87
CA VAL A 93 13.01 -0.10 -15.59
C VAL A 93 11.59 0.44 -15.46
N ARG A 94 11.05 1.01 -16.55
CA ARG A 94 9.65 1.46 -16.58
C ARG A 94 8.68 0.31 -16.36
N ARG A 95 8.87 -0.80 -17.06
CA ARG A 95 7.99 -1.99 -16.92
C ARG A 95 7.98 -2.52 -15.50
N ILE A 96 9.16 -2.63 -14.87
CA ILE A 96 9.26 -3.08 -13.46
C ILE A 96 8.56 -2.09 -12.54
N ARG A 97 8.79 -0.79 -12.69
CA ARG A 97 8.12 0.24 -11.90
C ARG A 97 6.61 0.17 -12.06
N ASP A 98 6.13 0.14 -13.30
CA ASP A 98 4.70 0.18 -13.59
C ASP A 98 4.00 -1.12 -13.13
N ALA A 99 4.66 -2.27 -13.24
CA ALA A 99 4.19 -3.53 -12.70
C ALA A 99 4.09 -3.48 -11.17
N VAL A 100 5.14 -3.04 -10.47
CA VAL A 100 5.14 -2.91 -9.02
C VAL A 100 4.06 -1.95 -8.53
N MET A 101 3.89 -0.80 -9.21
CA MET A 101 2.85 0.17 -8.84
C MET A 101 1.45 -0.40 -9.07
N HIS A 102 1.25 -1.12 -10.18
CA HIS A 102 -0.01 -1.79 -10.48
C HIS A 102 -0.31 -2.90 -9.46
N ASP A 103 0.67 -3.75 -9.15
CA ASP A 103 0.49 -4.86 -8.21
C ASP A 103 0.23 -4.39 -6.78
N LEU A 104 0.78 -3.23 -6.39
CA LEU A 104 0.52 -2.60 -5.11
C LEU A 104 -0.78 -1.77 -5.09
N GLY A 105 -1.44 -1.60 -6.23
CA GLY A 105 -2.62 -0.74 -6.35
C GLY A 105 -2.36 0.73 -6.02
N LEU A 106 -1.09 1.18 -6.10
CA LEU A 106 -0.70 2.53 -5.72
C LEU A 106 -0.75 3.48 -6.91
N PRO A 107 -1.50 4.60 -6.83
CA PRO A 107 -1.43 5.64 -7.85
C PRO A 107 -0.01 6.20 -7.97
N PRO A 108 0.48 6.49 -9.20
CA PRO A 108 1.82 7.05 -9.42
C PRO A 108 2.09 8.33 -8.62
N ASP A 109 1.06 9.12 -8.35
CA ASP A 109 1.15 10.38 -7.61
C ASP A 109 1.51 10.20 -6.13
N ILE A 110 1.30 9.01 -5.58
CA ILE A 110 1.63 8.73 -4.16
C ILE A 110 3.14 8.82 -3.91
N LEU A 111 3.97 8.58 -4.94
CA LEU A 111 5.43 8.64 -4.83
C LEU A 111 5.96 10.03 -4.45
N GLN A 112 5.24 11.11 -4.78
CA GLN A 112 5.61 12.47 -4.37
C GLN A 112 5.50 12.66 -2.85
N PHE A 113 4.59 11.95 -2.20
CA PHE A 113 4.39 12.03 -0.74
C PHE A 113 5.36 11.15 0.05
N VAL A 114 5.89 10.09 -0.56
CA VAL A 114 6.85 9.16 0.08
C VAL A 114 8.14 9.85 0.50
N ASN A 115 8.52 10.94 -0.17
CA ASN A 115 9.74 11.69 0.13
C ASN A 115 9.45 13.13 0.56
N TYR A 116 8.33 13.35 1.27
CA TYR A 116 7.96 14.67 1.73
C TYR A 116 8.91 15.15 2.83
N PRO A 117 9.58 16.31 2.66
CA PRO A 117 10.64 16.75 3.56
C PRO A 117 10.13 17.37 4.86
N THR A 118 8.81 17.62 4.95
CA THR A 118 8.22 18.33 6.10
C THR A 118 8.30 17.48 7.36
N ARG A 119 8.71 18.12 8.45
CA ARG A 119 8.66 17.55 9.80
C ARG A 119 7.71 18.39 10.62
N PHE A 120 6.85 17.71 11.35
CA PHE A 120 5.92 18.35 12.27
C PHE A 120 6.52 18.34 13.68
N ASP A 121 6.37 19.45 14.37
CA ASP A 121 6.82 19.59 15.76
C ASP A 121 5.67 19.22 16.71
N SER A 122 5.87 18.21 17.51
CA SER A 122 4.87 17.70 18.47
C SER A 122 5.04 18.25 19.90
N ARG A 123 6.04 19.09 20.17
CA ARG A 123 6.38 19.51 21.54
C ARG A 123 5.21 20.17 22.27
N GLU A 124 4.49 21.07 21.60
CA GLU A 124 3.33 21.74 22.19
C GLU A 124 2.19 20.74 22.49
N ALA A 125 1.96 19.77 21.61
CA ALA A 125 0.95 18.74 21.82
C ALA A 125 1.36 17.82 22.98
N LEU A 126 2.61 17.38 23.02
CA LEU A 126 3.12 16.54 24.12
C LEU A 126 3.04 17.24 25.47
N ALA A 127 3.41 18.53 25.53
CA ALA A 127 3.30 19.33 26.76
C ALA A 127 1.83 19.48 27.21
N ALA A 128 0.91 19.67 26.27
CA ALA A 128 -0.53 19.77 26.59
C ALA A 128 -1.14 18.44 27.06
N LEU A 129 -0.57 17.31 26.67
CA LEU A 129 -1.01 15.96 27.03
C LEU A 129 -0.25 15.39 28.25
N GLU A 130 0.69 16.13 28.79
CA GLU A 130 1.48 15.69 29.94
C GLU A 130 0.56 15.37 31.15
N GLY A 131 0.72 14.21 31.73
CA GLY A 131 -0.10 13.74 32.85
C GLY A 131 -1.51 13.24 32.48
N ALA A 132 -1.94 13.39 31.22
CA ALA A 132 -3.27 12.94 30.79
C ALA A 132 -3.36 11.42 30.51
N GLY A 133 -2.23 10.72 30.48
CA GLY A 133 -2.20 9.29 30.10
C GLY A 133 -2.51 9.03 28.62
N ILE A 134 -2.51 10.08 27.79
CA ILE A 134 -2.79 10.00 26.35
C ILE A 134 -1.45 10.01 25.61
N ALA A 135 -1.11 8.91 24.96
CA ALA A 135 0.12 8.77 24.19
C ALA A 135 -0.19 8.19 22.81
N CYS A 136 0.57 8.64 21.79
CA CYS A 136 0.48 8.04 20.47
C CYS A 136 1.06 6.62 20.51
N PRO A 137 0.29 5.57 20.20
CA PRO A 137 0.82 4.21 20.15
C PRO A 137 1.78 4.06 18.98
N ARG A 138 2.71 3.12 19.09
CA ARG A 138 3.64 2.82 18.00
C ARG A 138 2.91 2.08 16.86
N LEU A 139 3.32 2.31 15.63
CA LEU A 139 2.73 1.60 14.49
C LEU A 139 2.82 0.08 14.63
N ASP A 140 3.90 -0.44 15.23
CA ASP A 140 4.08 -1.87 15.47
C ASP A 140 2.94 -2.49 16.31
N ASP A 141 2.34 -1.71 17.20
CA ASP A 141 1.33 -2.21 18.15
C ASP A 141 -0.03 -2.44 17.48
N TYR A 142 -0.33 -1.71 16.39
CA TYR A 142 -1.65 -1.77 15.75
C TYR A 142 -1.64 -2.06 14.23
N ALA A 143 -0.48 -2.14 13.59
CA ALA A 143 -0.40 -2.42 12.15
C ALA A 143 -1.10 -3.72 11.75
N TRP A 144 -1.07 -4.73 12.62
CA TRP A 144 -1.75 -6.01 12.37
C TRP A 144 -3.28 -5.84 12.31
N VAL A 145 -3.86 -4.92 13.10
CA VAL A 145 -5.30 -4.61 13.07
C VAL A 145 -5.67 -3.96 11.74
N LEU A 146 -4.83 -3.01 11.28
CA LEU A 146 -5.04 -2.34 10.00
C LEU A 146 -4.94 -3.33 8.83
N TRP A 147 -3.97 -4.24 8.89
CA TRP A 147 -3.79 -5.27 7.88
C TRP A 147 -4.96 -6.26 7.84
N ASP A 148 -5.38 -6.77 9.00
CA ASP A 148 -6.53 -7.68 9.13
C ASP A 148 -7.83 -7.03 8.59
N TYR A 149 -8.03 -5.74 8.88
CA TYR A 149 -9.16 -5.00 8.33
C TYR A 149 -9.09 -4.87 6.82
N TRP A 150 -7.90 -4.58 6.27
CA TRP A 150 -7.68 -4.46 4.84
C TRP A 150 -7.97 -5.80 4.13
N GLU A 151 -7.41 -6.90 4.63
CA GLU A 151 -7.64 -8.24 4.07
C GLU A 151 -9.12 -8.62 4.03
N ARG A 152 -9.87 -8.24 5.06
CA ARG A 152 -11.28 -8.64 5.16
C ARG A 152 -12.25 -7.73 4.40
N HIS A 153 -11.89 -6.46 4.17
CA HIS A 153 -12.86 -5.47 3.69
C HIS A 153 -12.39 -4.69 2.46
N LEU A 154 -11.10 -4.52 2.28
CA LEU A 154 -10.53 -3.62 1.28
C LEU A 154 -9.70 -4.32 0.21
N ASP A 155 -9.37 -5.61 0.38
CA ASP A 155 -8.65 -6.38 -0.63
C ASP A 155 -9.46 -6.41 -1.94
N PRO A 156 -8.93 -5.86 -3.04
CA PRO A 156 -9.60 -5.87 -4.33
C PRO A 156 -9.98 -7.28 -4.81
N GLU A 157 -9.24 -8.31 -4.38
CA GLU A 157 -9.54 -9.69 -4.73
C GLU A 157 -10.85 -10.23 -4.15
N LEU A 158 -11.36 -9.61 -3.06
CA LEU A 158 -12.67 -9.96 -2.50
C LEU A 158 -13.81 -9.61 -3.45
N ALA A 159 -13.63 -8.59 -4.29
CA ALA A 159 -14.63 -8.16 -5.27
C ALA A 159 -14.55 -8.93 -6.61
N ILE A 160 -13.54 -9.78 -6.80
CA ILE A 160 -13.37 -10.55 -8.04
C ILE A 160 -14.31 -11.74 -8.00
N ASP A 161 -15.28 -11.75 -8.91
CA ASP A 161 -16.10 -12.96 -9.17
C ASP A 161 -15.22 -14.03 -9.83
N ARG A 162 -14.79 -15.01 -9.03
CA ARG A 162 -13.95 -16.15 -9.48
C ARG A 162 -14.76 -17.27 -10.12
N THR A 163 -16.07 -17.13 -10.23
CA THR A 163 -16.89 -18.11 -10.96
C THR A 163 -16.56 -18.06 -12.46
N LEU A 164 -16.84 -19.17 -13.16
CA LEU A 164 -16.64 -19.19 -14.61
C LEU A 164 -17.44 -18.06 -15.28
N ARG A 165 -18.64 -17.78 -14.80
CA ARG A 165 -19.48 -16.68 -15.31
C ARG A 165 -18.83 -15.31 -15.10
N GLY A 166 -18.28 -15.03 -13.93
CA GLY A 166 -17.57 -13.79 -13.66
C GLY A 166 -16.32 -13.61 -14.51
N GLN A 167 -15.65 -14.72 -14.84
CA GLN A 167 -14.41 -14.67 -15.61
C GLN A 167 -14.64 -14.57 -17.13
N VAL A 168 -15.66 -15.17 -17.68
CA VAL A 168 -15.90 -15.24 -19.15
C VAL A 168 -17.19 -14.57 -19.60
N GLY A 169 -18.11 -14.22 -18.71
CA GLY A 169 -19.38 -13.58 -19.04
C GLY A 169 -19.18 -12.31 -19.85
N GLY A 170 -19.89 -12.15 -20.95
CA GLY A 170 -19.80 -11.00 -21.85
C GLY A 170 -18.51 -10.93 -22.69
N LYS A 171 -17.56 -11.88 -22.52
CA LYS A 171 -16.30 -11.91 -23.30
C LYS A 171 -16.46 -12.78 -24.56
N ILE A 172 -15.55 -12.55 -25.52
CA ILE A 172 -15.40 -13.41 -26.70
C ILE A 172 -14.29 -14.41 -26.42
N VAL A 173 -14.59 -15.69 -26.50
CA VAL A 173 -13.67 -16.79 -26.21
C VAL A 173 -13.50 -17.65 -27.45
N LEU A 174 -12.26 -17.77 -27.95
CA LEU A 174 -11.90 -18.64 -29.07
C LEU A 174 -11.37 -19.98 -28.52
N ILE A 175 -11.97 -21.08 -28.98
CA ILE A 175 -11.58 -22.45 -28.62
C ILE A 175 -11.17 -23.23 -29.85
N THR A 176 -9.91 -23.58 -29.95
CA THR A 176 -9.36 -24.46 -30.99
C THR A 176 -9.62 -25.92 -30.59
N GLY A 177 -9.96 -26.78 -31.55
CA GLY A 177 -10.39 -28.15 -31.27
C GLY A 177 -11.77 -28.23 -30.59
N GLY A 178 -12.61 -27.18 -30.79
CA GLY A 178 -13.93 -27.06 -30.14
C GLY A 178 -15.04 -27.91 -30.77
N SER A 179 -14.77 -28.63 -31.86
CA SER A 179 -15.77 -29.44 -32.59
C SER A 179 -16.10 -30.76 -31.89
N SER A 180 -15.23 -31.31 -31.04
CA SER A 180 -15.43 -32.60 -30.37
C SER A 180 -14.70 -32.69 -29.03
N GLY A 181 -14.97 -33.76 -28.29
CA GLY A 181 -14.23 -34.11 -27.06
C GLY A 181 -14.18 -32.99 -26.00
N ILE A 182 -13.00 -32.77 -25.45
CA ILE A 182 -12.76 -31.81 -24.35
C ILE A 182 -13.01 -30.36 -24.79
N GLY A 183 -12.60 -30.01 -26.03
CA GLY A 183 -12.83 -28.67 -26.57
C GLY A 183 -14.32 -28.33 -26.70
N LEU A 184 -15.13 -29.26 -27.16
CA LEU A 184 -16.58 -29.07 -27.24
C LEU A 184 -17.23 -28.97 -25.85
N ALA A 185 -16.77 -29.77 -24.89
CA ALA A 185 -17.27 -29.71 -23.53
C ALA A 185 -16.91 -28.35 -22.86
N ALA A 186 -15.69 -27.84 -23.08
CA ALA A 186 -15.26 -26.53 -22.63
C ALA A 186 -16.09 -25.41 -23.30
N ALA A 187 -16.28 -25.49 -24.62
CA ALA A 187 -17.08 -24.52 -25.37
C ALA A 187 -18.53 -24.41 -24.85
N ARG A 188 -19.17 -25.55 -24.57
CA ARG A 188 -20.51 -25.55 -23.98
C ARG A 188 -20.56 -24.90 -22.60
N ARG A 189 -19.60 -25.18 -21.73
CA ARG A 189 -19.52 -24.57 -20.37
C ARG A 189 -19.28 -23.08 -20.42
N VAL A 190 -18.40 -22.63 -21.30
CA VAL A 190 -18.08 -21.23 -21.49
C VAL A 190 -19.25 -20.44 -22.06
N ALA A 191 -19.95 -21.02 -23.07
CA ALA A 191 -21.16 -20.43 -23.63
C ALA A 191 -22.30 -20.37 -22.58
N ALA A 192 -22.51 -21.44 -21.80
CA ALA A 192 -23.47 -21.43 -20.70
C ALA A 192 -23.14 -20.40 -19.60
N ALA A 193 -21.88 -20.04 -19.44
CA ALA A 193 -21.43 -18.99 -18.55
C ALA A 193 -21.60 -17.56 -19.12
N GLY A 194 -22.19 -17.40 -20.31
CA GLY A 194 -22.53 -16.12 -20.90
C GLY A 194 -21.45 -15.51 -21.78
N ALA A 195 -20.46 -16.28 -22.25
CA ALA A 195 -19.49 -15.84 -23.23
C ALA A 195 -19.99 -16.03 -24.68
N THR A 196 -19.58 -15.18 -25.59
CA THR A 196 -19.65 -15.42 -27.02
C THR A 196 -18.53 -16.37 -27.42
N THR A 197 -18.88 -17.61 -27.78
CA THR A 197 -17.86 -18.65 -28.02
C THR A 197 -17.66 -18.87 -29.52
N ILE A 198 -16.43 -18.74 -29.97
CA ILE A 198 -15.98 -19.05 -31.33
C ILE A 198 -15.20 -20.37 -31.26
N ILE A 199 -15.60 -21.36 -32.08
CA ILE A 199 -14.92 -22.65 -32.13
C ILE A 199 -14.30 -22.86 -33.51
N CYS A 200 -13.07 -23.39 -33.51
CA CYS A 200 -12.38 -23.86 -34.71
C CYS A 200 -12.13 -25.36 -34.55
N GLY A 201 -12.42 -26.11 -35.56
CA GLY A 201 -12.16 -27.56 -35.65
C GLY A 201 -10.88 -27.86 -36.38
#